data_5358efc2910e2779c0c8e2f84f313a8f
#
_entry.id   5358efc2910e2779c0c8e2f84f313a8f
#
_cell.length_a   1.000
_cell.length_b   1.000
_cell.length_c   1.000
_cell.angle_alpha   90.00
_cell.angle_beta   90.00
_cell.angle_gamma   90.00
#
_symmetry.space_group_name_H-M   'P 1'
#
loop_
_entity.id
_entity.type
_entity.pdbx_description
1 polymer ?
#
loop_
_entity_poly.entity_id
_entity_poly.type
_entity_poly.pdbx_seq_one_letter_code
_entity_poly.pdbx_strand_id
1 'polypeptide(L)'
;DEANRYKHFDPYIADILENLKAQFPDEYETYMEAYGSVSGDKKVEESRKLLNPMNYIGTDKKADTADHIRIRVGTEDGNTSLSVAAVLALALEDKTDSDVDYALVWAQPHGDADYEGELISWINSICK
;
A
#
# COMPACT_ATOMS: atom_id res chain seq x y z
N ASP A 1 17.68 1.80 2.40
CA ASP A 1 17.87 3.16 2.92
C ASP A 1 16.58 3.94 2.67
N GLU A 2 15.86 4.31 3.75
CA GLU A 2 14.57 5.02 3.68
C GLU A 2 14.67 6.30 2.84
N ALA A 3 15.78 7.00 2.94
CA ALA A 3 16.02 8.22 2.16
C ALA A 3 16.04 7.99 0.63
N ASN A 4 16.31 6.79 0.16
CA ASN A 4 16.31 6.48 -1.27
C ASN A 4 14.94 6.09 -1.83
N ARG A 5 13.99 5.65 -0.99
CA ARG A 5 12.65 5.25 -1.44
C ARG A 5 11.85 6.42 -1.99
N TYR A 6 12.04 7.62 -1.46
CA TYR A 6 11.29 8.82 -1.84
C TYR A 6 11.96 9.65 -2.93
N LYS A 7 13.25 9.46 -3.19
CA LYS A 7 14.00 10.23 -4.20
C LYS A 7 13.46 10.13 -5.63
N HIS A 8 12.71 9.08 -5.93
CA HIS A 8 12.10 8.92 -7.25
C HIS A 8 10.70 9.56 -7.36
N PHE A 9 10.02 9.74 -6.23
CA PHE A 9 8.69 10.35 -6.19
C PHE A 9 8.73 11.86 -6.02
N ASP A 10 9.71 12.39 -5.29
CA ASP A 10 9.78 13.82 -5.00
C ASP A 10 9.85 14.71 -6.26
N PRO A 11 10.65 14.41 -7.29
CA PRO A 11 10.64 15.19 -8.52
C PRO A 11 9.30 15.12 -9.26
N TYR A 12 8.67 13.94 -9.30
CA TYR A 12 7.39 13.75 -9.97
C TYR A 12 6.26 14.50 -9.25
N ILE A 13 6.24 14.46 -7.93
CA ILE A 13 5.28 15.23 -7.11
C ILE A 13 5.54 16.74 -7.29
N ALA A 14 6.79 17.17 -7.32
CA ALA A 14 7.14 18.58 -7.56
C ALA A 14 6.63 19.08 -8.92
N ASP A 15 6.80 18.30 -9.99
CA ASP A 15 6.28 18.62 -11.32
C ASP A 15 4.75 18.70 -11.34
N ILE A 16 4.05 17.78 -10.67
CA ILE A 16 2.60 17.82 -10.53
C ILE A 16 2.17 19.09 -9.79
N LEU A 17 2.83 19.42 -8.69
CA LEU A 17 2.50 20.60 -7.89
C LEU A 17 2.75 21.90 -8.66
N GLU A 18 3.82 22.00 -9.42
CA GLU A 18 4.08 23.16 -10.31
C GLU A 18 3.00 23.30 -11.39
N ASN A 19 2.59 22.19 -12.01
CA ASN A 19 1.53 22.20 -13.01
C ASN A 19 0.18 22.61 -12.41
N LEU A 20 -0.16 22.12 -11.22
CA LEU A 20 -1.38 22.51 -10.49
C LEU A 20 -1.35 23.98 -10.13
N LYS A 21 -0.22 24.52 -9.67
CA LYS A 21 -0.04 25.93 -9.36
C LYS A 21 -0.24 26.82 -10.59
N ALA A 22 0.23 26.37 -11.75
CA ALA A 22 0.09 27.12 -13.00
C ALA A 22 -1.35 27.13 -13.52
N GLN A 23 -2.11 26.04 -13.35
CA GLN A 23 -3.46 25.88 -13.88
C GLN A 23 -4.55 26.33 -12.90
N PHE A 24 -4.33 26.15 -11.61
CA PHE A 24 -5.30 26.37 -10.54
C PHE A 24 -4.64 27.04 -9.31
N PRO A 25 -4.22 28.31 -9.42
CA PRO A 25 -3.43 28.97 -8.38
C PRO A 25 -4.15 29.11 -7.04
N ASP A 26 -5.45 29.41 -7.05
CA ASP A 26 -6.21 29.65 -5.81
C ASP A 26 -6.43 28.32 -5.05
N GLU A 27 -6.75 27.24 -5.77
CA GLU A 27 -6.91 25.90 -5.22
C GLU A 27 -5.58 25.36 -4.72
N TYR A 28 -4.47 25.65 -5.43
CA TYR A 28 -3.13 25.27 -5.02
C TYR A 28 -2.75 25.91 -3.68
N GLU A 29 -2.98 27.22 -3.51
CA GLU A 29 -2.68 27.91 -2.25
C GLU A 29 -3.48 27.33 -1.10
N THR A 30 -4.78 27.12 -1.28
CA THR A 30 -5.66 26.49 -0.29
C THR A 30 -5.18 25.09 0.10
N TYR A 31 -4.80 24.29 -0.90
CA TYR A 31 -4.30 22.94 -0.68
C TYR A 31 -2.96 22.94 0.07
N MET A 32 -2.03 23.82 -0.32
CA MET A 32 -0.71 23.91 0.32
C MET A 32 -0.77 24.44 1.75
N GLU A 33 -1.71 25.32 2.06
CA GLU A 33 -1.95 25.76 3.42
C GLU A 33 -2.46 24.60 4.29
N ALA A 34 -3.45 23.84 3.80
CA ALA A 34 -3.96 22.66 4.48
C ALA A 34 -2.88 21.59 4.65
N TYR A 35 -2.10 21.30 3.59
CA TYR A 35 -0.98 20.37 3.64
C TYR A 35 0.10 20.82 4.62
N GLY A 36 0.47 22.10 4.60
CA GLY A 36 1.45 22.67 5.52
C GLY A 36 1.02 22.56 6.99
N SER A 37 -0.29 22.58 7.28
CA SER A 37 -0.80 22.42 8.64
C SER A 37 -0.64 21.00 9.19
N VAL A 38 -0.56 19.98 8.34
CA VAL A 38 -0.41 18.56 8.73
C VAL A 38 0.99 18.02 8.46
N SER A 39 1.76 18.68 7.60
CA SER A 39 3.13 18.30 7.28
C SER A 39 4.04 18.50 8.50
N GLY A 40 4.68 17.43 8.95
CA GLY A 40 5.53 17.44 10.15
C GLY A 40 4.76 17.30 11.48
N ASP A 41 3.45 17.16 11.47
CA ASP A 41 2.70 16.77 12.66
C ASP A 41 3.10 15.37 13.11
N LYS A 42 3.59 15.25 14.35
CA LYS A 42 4.07 13.97 14.91
C LYS A 42 3.00 12.88 14.90
N LYS A 43 1.74 13.24 15.15
CA LYS A 43 0.63 12.28 15.14
C LYS A 43 0.36 11.74 13.73
N VAL A 44 0.47 12.60 12.73
CA VAL A 44 0.33 12.18 11.32
C VAL A 44 1.47 11.23 10.93
N GLU A 45 2.71 11.56 11.30
CA GLU A 45 3.87 10.70 11.05
C GLU A 45 3.79 9.37 11.80
N GLU A 46 3.35 9.37 13.05
CA GLU A 46 3.11 8.14 13.81
C GLU A 46 2.01 7.28 13.17
N SER A 47 0.91 7.91 12.72
CA SER A 47 -0.17 7.20 12.02
C SER A 47 0.30 6.60 10.70
N ARG A 48 1.08 7.33 9.91
CA ARG A 48 1.68 6.80 8.67
C ARG A 48 2.56 5.59 8.92
N LYS A 49 3.36 5.63 10.00
CA LYS A 49 4.19 4.48 10.39
C LYS A 49 3.34 3.28 10.80
N LEU A 50 2.28 3.49 11.58
CA LEU A 50 1.37 2.42 12.01
C LEU A 50 0.62 1.79 10.85
N LEU A 51 0.22 2.58 9.86
CA LEU A 51 -0.54 2.12 8.70
C LEU A 51 0.32 1.39 7.64
N ASN A 52 1.65 1.47 7.73
CA ASN A 52 2.52 0.82 6.76
C ASN A 52 3.03 -0.53 7.30
N PRO A 53 2.49 -1.66 6.85
CA PRO A 53 2.89 -2.99 7.32
C PRO A 53 4.38 -3.30 7.08
N MET A 54 4.99 -2.68 6.07
CA MET A 54 6.41 -2.87 5.76
C MET A 54 7.35 -2.41 6.89
N ASN A 55 6.87 -1.60 7.84
CA ASN A 55 7.62 -1.20 9.01
C ASN A 55 7.68 -2.29 10.11
N TYR A 56 6.87 -3.33 9.98
CA TYR A 56 6.70 -4.36 11.01
C TYR A 56 7.05 -5.77 10.54
N ILE A 57 6.91 -6.05 9.25
CA ILE A 57 7.20 -7.37 8.68
C ILE A 57 8.68 -7.70 8.87
N GLY A 58 8.95 -8.82 9.56
CA GLY A 58 10.31 -9.32 9.79
C GLY A 58 11.18 -8.42 10.66
N THR A 59 10.58 -7.55 11.45
CA THR A 59 11.31 -6.77 12.46
C THR A 59 11.33 -7.51 13.80
N ASP A 60 12.35 -7.27 14.64
CA ASP A 60 12.44 -7.81 16.00
C ASP A 60 11.29 -7.37 16.93
N LYS A 61 10.49 -6.41 16.49
CA LYS A 61 9.23 -6.07 17.13
C LYS A 61 8.24 -7.16 16.76
N LYS A 62 8.02 -8.08 17.69
CA LYS A 62 7.06 -9.18 17.58
C LYS A 62 5.69 -8.68 17.14
N ALA A 63 5.49 -8.57 15.85
CA ALA A 63 4.16 -8.53 15.26
C ALA A 63 3.74 -9.99 15.09
N ASP A 64 2.68 -10.41 15.77
CA ASP A 64 2.04 -11.67 15.46
C ASP A 64 1.50 -11.57 14.04
N THR A 65 2.06 -12.38 13.16
CA THR A 65 1.61 -12.47 11.77
C THR A 65 0.63 -13.65 11.69
N ALA A 66 -0.43 -13.50 10.92
CA ALA A 66 -1.36 -14.59 10.68
C ALA A 66 -0.65 -15.76 9.98
N ASP A 67 -1.01 -17.00 10.34
CA ASP A 67 -0.42 -18.22 9.75
C ASP A 67 -0.73 -18.33 8.25
N HIS A 68 -1.90 -17.84 7.83
CA HIS A 68 -2.35 -17.86 6.44
C HIS A 68 -2.75 -16.45 6.00
N ILE A 69 -2.20 -16.00 4.89
CA ILE A 69 -2.45 -14.66 4.33
C ILE A 69 -2.84 -14.81 2.86
N ARG A 70 -3.96 -14.20 2.48
CA ARG A 70 -4.41 -14.16 1.09
C ARG A 70 -4.37 -12.74 0.56
N ILE A 71 -3.71 -12.54 -0.57
CA ILE A 71 -3.58 -11.25 -1.24
C ILE A 71 -4.06 -11.40 -2.68
N ARG A 72 -5.03 -10.58 -3.09
CA ARG A 72 -5.54 -10.49 -4.45
C ARG A 72 -5.54 -9.04 -4.90
N VAL A 73 -5.19 -8.82 -6.16
CA VAL A 73 -5.31 -7.51 -6.80
C VAL A 73 -5.70 -7.69 -8.25
N GLY A 74 -6.65 -6.89 -8.71
CA GLY A 74 -7.11 -6.93 -10.09
C GLY A 74 -6.10 -6.33 -11.05
N THR A 75 -5.92 -6.93 -12.23
CA THR A 75 -4.96 -6.40 -13.22
C THR A 75 -5.42 -5.09 -13.88
N GLU A 76 -6.70 -4.74 -13.73
CA GLU A 76 -7.29 -3.46 -14.19
C GLU A 76 -7.56 -2.50 -13.02
N ASP A 77 -6.96 -2.75 -11.85
CA ASP A 77 -7.06 -1.84 -10.71
C ASP A 77 -6.28 -0.54 -10.98
N GLY A 78 -7.01 0.54 -11.22
CA GLY A 78 -6.44 1.87 -11.46
C GLY A 78 -6.04 2.62 -10.17
N ASN A 79 -6.39 2.11 -8.99
CA ASN A 79 -6.16 2.78 -7.71
C ASN A 79 -5.00 2.17 -6.93
N THR A 80 -4.72 0.88 -7.14
CA THR A 80 -3.66 0.15 -6.43
C THR A 80 -2.61 -0.34 -7.42
N SER A 81 -1.37 0.09 -7.25
CA SER A 81 -0.29 -0.43 -8.08
C SER A 81 -0.06 -1.93 -7.83
N LEU A 82 0.01 -2.71 -8.90
CA LEU A 82 0.28 -4.16 -8.84
C LEU A 82 1.59 -4.47 -8.10
N SER A 83 2.58 -3.58 -8.19
CA SER A 83 3.87 -3.73 -7.50
C SER A 83 3.76 -3.63 -5.98
N VAL A 84 2.78 -2.89 -5.45
CA VAL A 84 2.58 -2.75 -4.00
C VAL A 84 2.18 -4.10 -3.39
N ALA A 85 1.20 -4.77 -3.99
CA ALA A 85 0.75 -6.09 -3.54
C ALA A 85 1.85 -7.17 -3.71
N ALA A 86 2.58 -7.14 -4.82
CA ALA A 86 3.69 -8.06 -5.06
C ALA A 86 4.83 -7.89 -4.03
N VAL A 87 5.23 -6.64 -3.75
CA VAL A 87 6.28 -6.34 -2.76
C VAL A 87 5.84 -6.76 -1.35
N LEU A 88 4.56 -6.55 -1.00
CA LEU A 88 4.02 -7.00 0.28
C LEU A 88 4.05 -8.52 0.39
N ALA A 89 3.59 -9.25 -0.63
CA ALA A 89 3.62 -10.71 -0.65
C ALA A 89 5.05 -11.25 -0.49
N LEU A 90 6.00 -10.76 -1.28
CA LEU A 90 7.41 -11.14 -1.19
C LEU A 90 8.03 -10.84 0.18
N ALA A 91 7.67 -9.71 0.80
CA ALA A 91 8.17 -9.38 2.13
C ALA A 91 7.62 -10.31 3.21
N LEU A 92 6.36 -10.73 3.09
CA LEU A 92 5.75 -11.69 4.00
C LEU A 92 6.38 -13.09 3.83
N GLU A 93 6.53 -13.57 2.61
CA GLU A 93 7.18 -14.85 2.30
C GLU A 93 8.65 -14.91 2.78
N ASP A 94 9.41 -13.82 2.60
CA ASP A 94 10.84 -13.77 2.96
C ASP A 94 11.09 -13.62 4.46
N LYS A 95 10.17 -12.97 5.19
CA LYS A 95 10.43 -12.50 6.55
C LYS A 95 9.49 -13.04 7.62
N THR A 96 8.54 -13.88 7.26
CA THR A 96 7.60 -14.52 8.19
C THR A 96 7.45 -15.99 7.86
N ASP A 97 6.87 -16.75 8.79
CA ASP A 97 6.53 -18.16 8.58
C ASP A 97 5.10 -18.33 8.01
N SER A 98 4.49 -17.24 7.54
CA SER A 98 3.13 -17.25 7.00
C SER A 98 3.05 -17.97 5.65
N ASP A 99 1.99 -18.75 5.46
CA ASP A 99 1.60 -19.26 4.15
C ASP A 99 0.90 -18.15 3.35
N VAL A 100 1.52 -17.67 2.28
CA VAL A 100 1.07 -16.50 1.53
C VAL A 100 0.49 -16.92 0.18
N ASP A 101 -0.82 -16.82 0.03
CA ASP A 101 -1.54 -17.05 -1.23
C ASP A 101 -1.72 -15.72 -1.98
N TYR A 102 -0.77 -15.40 -2.86
CA TYR A 102 -0.79 -14.19 -3.69
C TYR A 102 -1.17 -14.49 -5.14
N ALA A 103 -2.10 -13.71 -5.71
CA ALA A 103 -2.36 -13.73 -7.14
C ALA A 103 -2.82 -12.37 -7.70
N LEU A 104 -2.45 -12.13 -8.96
CA LEU A 104 -3.05 -11.12 -9.82
C LEU A 104 -4.30 -11.72 -10.46
N VAL A 105 -5.45 -11.06 -10.29
CA VAL A 105 -6.71 -11.53 -10.84
C VAL A 105 -6.97 -10.82 -12.16
N TRP A 106 -6.97 -11.60 -13.24
CA TRP A 106 -7.05 -11.06 -14.59
C TRP A 106 -8.36 -10.32 -14.86
N ALA A 107 -8.26 -9.15 -15.51
CA ALA A 107 -9.38 -8.31 -15.92
C ALA A 107 -10.33 -7.91 -14.79
N GLN A 108 -9.87 -7.89 -13.54
CA GLN A 108 -10.66 -7.37 -12.42
C GLN A 108 -10.27 -5.92 -12.13
N PRO A 109 -11.27 -5.03 -11.95
CA PRO A 109 -11.05 -3.65 -11.55
C PRO A 109 -10.75 -3.53 -10.05
N HIS A 110 -10.67 -2.29 -9.56
CA HIS A 110 -10.58 -2.01 -8.13
C HIS A 110 -11.82 -2.50 -7.37
N GLY A 111 -11.63 -3.34 -6.36
CA GLY A 111 -12.70 -3.94 -5.57
C GLY A 111 -12.31 -5.34 -5.08
N ASP A 112 -13.31 -6.18 -4.89
CA ASP A 112 -13.13 -7.57 -4.51
C ASP A 112 -12.56 -8.37 -5.69
N ALA A 113 -11.24 -8.32 -5.85
CA ALA A 113 -10.54 -9.03 -6.92
C ALA A 113 -10.48 -10.53 -6.61
N ASP A 114 -11.61 -11.20 -6.71
CA ASP A 114 -11.71 -12.65 -6.48
C ASP A 114 -12.68 -13.27 -7.52
N TYR A 115 -12.52 -14.57 -7.79
CA TYR A 115 -13.49 -15.32 -8.57
C TYR A 115 -14.55 -15.92 -7.65
N GLU A 116 -15.75 -16.13 -8.16
CA GLU A 116 -16.87 -16.63 -7.39
C GLU A 116 -16.52 -17.92 -6.63
N GLY A 117 -16.66 -17.88 -5.30
CA GLY A 117 -16.43 -19.03 -4.41
C GLY A 117 -14.96 -19.31 -4.06
N GLU A 118 -13.99 -18.60 -4.61
CA GLU A 118 -12.57 -18.85 -4.36
C GLU A 118 -12.18 -18.56 -2.91
N LEU A 119 -12.62 -17.42 -2.37
CA LEU A 119 -12.35 -17.05 -0.98
C LEU A 119 -12.91 -18.09 0.00
N ILE A 120 -14.14 -18.53 -0.22
CA ILE A 120 -14.76 -19.56 0.63
C ILE A 120 -14.02 -20.89 0.53
N SER A 121 -13.60 -21.27 -0.67
CA SER A 121 -12.81 -22.48 -0.89
C SER A 121 -11.47 -22.41 -0.17
N TRP A 122 -10.80 -21.27 -0.22
CA TRP A 122 -9.54 -21.02 0.47
C TRP A 122 -9.74 -21.09 2.00
N ILE A 123 -10.74 -20.41 2.56
CA ILE A 123 -11.06 -20.48 4.00
C ILE A 123 -11.30 -21.94 4.44
N ASN A 124 -12.08 -22.69 3.68
CA ASN A 124 -12.35 -24.09 4.00
C ASN A 124 -11.10 -24.97 3.91
N SER A 125 -10.10 -24.60 3.15
CA SER A 125 -8.84 -25.35 3.04
C SER A 125 -7.93 -25.17 4.25
N ILE A 126 -7.96 -24.01 4.90
CA ILE A 126 -7.11 -23.67 6.06
C ILE A 126 -7.79 -23.93 7.42
N CYS A 127 -9.12 -23.90 7.49
CA CYS A 127 -9.91 -24.16 8.71
C CYS A 127 -10.26 -25.66 8.84
N LYS A 128 -9.25 -26.53 8.96
CA LYS A 128 -9.45 -27.98 9.16
C LYS A 128 -9.28 -28.37 10.61
#